data_90bb94256b6fc29daacc93119132d6c2
#
_entry.id   90bb94256b6fc29daacc93119132d6c2
#
_cell.length_a   1.000
_cell.length_b   1.000
_cell.length_c   1.000
_cell.angle_alpha   90.00
_cell.angle_beta   90.00
_cell.angle_gamma   90.00
#
_symmetry.space_group_name_H-M   'P 1'
#
loop_
_entity.id
_entity.type
_entity.pdbx_description
1 polymer ?
#
loop_
_entity_poly.entity_id
_entity_poly.type
_entity_poly.pdbx_seq_one_letter_code
_entity_poly.pdbx_strand_id
1 'polypeptide(L)'
;MKSYQEEIFGPVLQIVRAPDFETAVRLPSEHQYGNGVAIFTRNGHAAREFAARVNVGMVGINVPIPVPVAYHTFGGWKRSAFGDTNQHGLEGVKFWTKVKTITQRWPDGSGDLPRGSEDGGPSRIQDAFVIPTMG
;
A
#
# COMPACT_ATOMS: atom_id res chain seq x y z
N MET A 1 20.79 -23.34 -1.82
CA MET A 1 21.95 -22.64 -1.19
C MET A 1 21.39 -21.66 -0.16
N LYS A 2 22.00 -21.55 1.02
CA LYS A 2 21.56 -20.57 2.02
C LYS A 2 21.59 -19.14 1.50
N SER A 3 22.63 -18.78 0.75
CA SER A 3 22.76 -17.47 0.12
C SER A 3 21.63 -17.08 -0.85
N TYR A 4 20.89 -18.05 -1.39
CA TYR A 4 19.69 -17.81 -2.20
C TYR A 4 18.43 -17.65 -1.35
N GLN A 5 18.40 -18.32 -0.23
CA GLN A 5 17.22 -18.36 0.66
C GLN A 5 17.21 -17.23 1.68
N GLU A 6 18.39 -16.78 2.11
CA GLU A 6 18.57 -15.76 3.14
C GLU A 6 19.13 -14.49 2.50
N GLU A 7 18.63 -13.35 2.98
CA GLU A 7 19.18 -12.07 2.57
C GLU A 7 20.61 -11.91 3.04
N ILE A 8 21.54 -11.65 2.11
CA ILE A 8 22.93 -11.29 2.44
C ILE A 8 23.04 -9.78 2.25
N PHE A 9 23.07 -9.07 3.35
CA PHE A 9 23.17 -7.62 3.34
C PHE A 9 24.61 -7.16 3.09
N GLY A 10 25.09 -7.30 1.84
CA GLY A 10 26.47 -7.01 1.45
C GLY A 10 26.68 -7.08 -0.07
N PRO A 11 27.89 -6.85 -0.57
CA PRO A 11 28.20 -6.81 -2.01
C PRO A 11 28.26 -8.22 -2.62
N VAL A 12 27.18 -8.97 -2.52
CA VAL A 12 27.06 -10.34 -3.03
C VAL A 12 26.06 -10.36 -4.16
N LEU A 13 26.50 -10.78 -5.35
CA LEU A 13 25.67 -11.04 -6.51
C LEU A 13 25.57 -12.54 -6.75
N GLN A 14 24.34 -13.05 -6.88
CA GLN A 14 24.09 -14.44 -7.23
C GLN A 14 23.55 -14.54 -8.65
N ILE A 15 24.05 -15.51 -9.40
CA ILE A 15 23.57 -15.81 -10.74
C ILE A 15 22.93 -17.18 -10.74
N VAL A 16 21.63 -17.22 -10.98
CA VAL A 16 20.85 -18.45 -11.12
C VAL A 16 20.40 -18.58 -12.57
N ARG A 17 20.70 -19.71 -13.20
CA ARG A 17 20.30 -19.98 -14.58
C ARG A 17 18.92 -20.65 -14.59
N ALA A 18 17.99 -20.12 -15.38
CA ALA A 18 16.72 -20.73 -15.69
C ALA A 18 16.80 -21.36 -17.10
N PRO A 19 16.39 -22.61 -17.29
CA PRO A 19 16.44 -23.28 -18.59
C PRO A 19 15.36 -22.75 -19.55
N ASP A 20 14.27 -22.21 -19.01
CA ASP A 20 13.10 -21.73 -19.76
C ASP A 20 12.41 -20.58 -19.07
N PHE A 21 11.45 -19.98 -19.77
CA PHE A 21 10.65 -18.85 -19.29
C PHE A 21 9.81 -19.21 -18.06
N GLU A 22 9.23 -20.42 -18.04
CA GLU A 22 8.39 -20.88 -16.92
C GLU A 22 9.19 -20.95 -15.62
N THR A 23 10.39 -21.49 -15.69
CA THR A 23 11.30 -21.50 -14.54
C THR A 23 11.74 -20.10 -14.14
N ALA A 24 11.98 -19.19 -15.10
CA ALA A 24 12.35 -17.81 -14.81
C ALA A 24 11.23 -17.04 -14.09
N VAL A 25 9.95 -17.31 -14.40
CA VAL A 25 8.79 -16.74 -13.69
C VAL A 25 8.62 -17.40 -12.31
N ARG A 26 8.79 -18.71 -12.23
CA ARG A 26 8.56 -19.49 -11.02
C ARG A 26 9.56 -19.17 -9.90
N LEU A 27 10.85 -19.08 -10.22
CA LEU A 27 11.89 -18.84 -9.22
C LEU A 27 11.64 -17.61 -8.32
N PRO A 28 11.41 -16.40 -8.84
CA PRO A 28 11.08 -15.25 -8.00
C PRO A 28 9.68 -15.36 -7.37
N SER A 29 8.75 -16.05 -8.03
CA SER A 29 7.38 -16.22 -7.52
C SER A 29 7.31 -17.12 -6.29
N GLU A 30 8.12 -18.15 -6.22
CA GLU A 30 8.18 -19.09 -5.09
C GLU A 30 9.12 -18.63 -3.98
N HIS A 31 9.94 -17.62 -4.23
CA HIS A 31 10.84 -17.09 -3.21
C HIS A 31 10.07 -16.49 -2.04
N GLN A 32 10.60 -16.62 -0.83
CA GLN A 32 9.95 -16.12 0.39
C GLN A 32 9.81 -14.59 0.44
N TYR A 33 10.67 -13.86 -0.26
CA TYR A 33 10.59 -12.41 -0.42
C TYR A 33 9.97 -12.04 -1.77
N GLY A 34 9.27 -10.91 -1.82
CA GLY A 34 8.58 -10.45 -3.02
C GLY A 34 8.51 -8.93 -3.11
N ASN A 35 9.64 -8.24 -2.90
CA ASN A 35 9.68 -6.80 -2.99
C ASN A 35 9.61 -6.31 -4.44
N GLY A 36 10.59 -6.68 -5.24
CA GLY A 36 10.67 -6.24 -6.63
C GLY A 36 11.51 -7.17 -7.51
N VAL A 37 11.22 -7.14 -8.81
CA VAL A 37 11.94 -7.88 -9.83
C VAL A 37 11.97 -7.09 -11.13
N ALA A 38 12.96 -7.34 -11.99
CA ALA A 38 13.02 -6.74 -13.32
C ALA A 38 13.21 -7.81 -14.39
N ILE A 39 12.58 -7.59 -15.55
CA ILE A 39 12.81 -8.36 -16.76
C ILE A 39 13.44 -7.47 -17.83
N PHE A 40 14.49 -7.97 -18.48
CA PHE A 40 15.13 -7.33 -19.62
C PHE A 40 14.88 -8.14 -20.88
N THR A 41 14.10 -7.61 -21.80
CA THR A 41 13.69 -8.30 -23.01
C THR A 41 13.28 -7.34 -24.11
N ARG A 42 13.46 -7.77 -25.37
CA ARG A 42 12.86 -7.10 -26.54
C ARG A 42 11.51 -7.69 -26.95
N ASN A 43 11.11 -8.80 -26.32
CA ASN A 43 9.86 -9.47 -26.63
C ASN A 43 8.75 -8.91 -25.72
N GLY A 44 7.86 -8.09 -26.29
CA GLY A 44 6.75 -7.48 -25.55
C GLY A 44 5.72 -8.49 -25.01
N HIS A 45 5.58 -9.67 -25.64
CA HIS A 45 4.73 -10.73 -25.12
C HIS A 45 5.34 -11.32 -23.86
N ALA A 46 6.61 -11.69 -23.89
CA ALA A 46 7.31 -12.20 -22.72
C ALA A 46 7.29 -11.20 -21.54
N ALA A 47 7.44 -9.89 -21.82
CA ALA A 47 7.35 -8.85 -20.81
C ALA A 47 5.98 -8.80 -20.13
N ARG A 48 4.89 -8.84 -20.92
CA ARG A 48 3.51 -8.83 -20.37
C ARG A 48 3.20 -10.09 -19.57
N GLU A 49 3.56 -11.26 -20.11
CA GLU A 49 3.36 -12.54 -19.41
C GLU A 49 4.12 -12.59 -18.09
N PHE A 50 5.36 -12.16 -18.10
CA PHE A 50 6.16 -12.08 -16.88
C PHE A 50 5.51 -11.18 -15.84
N ALA A 51 5.15 -9.95 -16.23
CA ALA A 51 4.54 -8.97 -15.30
C ALA A 51 3.19 -9.44 -14.74
N ALA A 52 2.39 -10.14 -15.56
CA ALA A 52 1.09 -10.65 -15.13
C ALA A 52 1.17 -11.85 -14.19
N ARG A 53 2.22 -12.68 -14.31
CA ARG A 53 2.32 -13.96 -13.63
C ARG A 53 3.25 -14.00 -12.43
N VAL A 54 4.25 -13.13 -12.40
CA VAL A 54 5.22 -13.11 -11.32
C VAL A 54 4.59 -12.61 -10.02
N ASN A 55 4.84 -13.34 -8.92
CA ASN A 55 4.25 -13.03 -7.61
C ASN A 55 5.18 -12.14 -6.77
N VAL A 56 5.29 -10.88 -7.15
CA VAL A 56 6.07 -9.84 -6.45
C VAL A 56 5.39 -8.47 -6.54
N GLY A 57 5.71 -7.57 -5.63
CA GLY A 57 5.03 -6.28 -5.49
C GLY A 57 5.42 -5.21 -6.51
N MET A 58 6.63 -5.25 -7.07
CA MET A 58 7.09 -4.32 -8.11
C MET A 58 7.69 -5.10 -9.27
N VAL A 59 7.35 -4.70 -10.50
CA VAL A 59 7.91 -5.29 -11.72
C VAL A 59 8.45 -4.20 -12.61
N GLY A 60 9.74 -4.26 -12.92
CA GLY A 60 10.39 -3.43 -13.92
C GLY A 60 10.47 -4.14 -15.28
N ILE A 61 10.13 -3.47 -16.36
CA ILE A 61 10.36 -3.94 -17.71
C ILE A 61 11.44 -3.06 -18.32
N ASN A 62 12.63 -3.64 -18.53
CA ASN A 62 13.83 -2.93 -18.98
C ASN A 62 14.27 -1.78 -18.04
N VAL A 63 13.83 -1.86 -16.78
CA VAL A 63 14.24 -0.95 -15.69
C VAL A 63 14.86 -1.79 -14.58
N PRO A 64 16.09 -1.54 -14.18
CA PRO A 64 16.84 -2.44 -13.28
C PRO A 64 16.32 -2.43 -11.85
N ILE A 65 15.85 -1.28 -11.36
CA ILE A 65 15.33 -1.11 -10.00
C ILE A 65 13.98 -0.39 -10.14
N PRO A 66 12.86 -1.12 -10.08
CA PRO A 66 11.54 -0.58 -10.42
C PRO A 66 10.92 0.25 -9.31
N VAL A 67 11.69 1.07 -8.62
CA VAL A 67 11.19 1.94 -7.55
C VAL A 67 10.37 3.07 -8.17
N PRO A 68 9.07 3.20 -7.83
CA PRO A 68 8.20 4.23 -8.38
C PRO A 68 8.36 5.56 -7.65
N VAL A 69 7.62 6.56 -8.11
CA VAL A 69 7.45 7.81 -7.37
C VAL A 69 6.63 7.60 -6.08
N ALA A 70 6.78 8.49 -5.11
CA ALA A 70 6.33 8.31 -3.73
C ALA A 70 4.81 8.10 -3.51
N TYR A 71 3.97 8.34 -4.49
CA TYR A 71 2.52 8.10 -4.39
C TYR A 71 2.09 6.69 -4.85
N HIS A 72 3.03 5.85 -5.31
CA HIS A 72 2.80 4.45 -5.61
C HIS A 72 3.40 3.55 -4.53
N THR A 73 2.90 2.33 -4.45
CA THR A 73 3.46 1.31 -3.55
C THR A 73 4.87 0.89 -3.97
N PHE A 74 5.73 0.62 -2.98
CA PHE A 74 7.11 0.17 -3.17
C PHE A 74 7.24 -1.36 -3.08
N GLY A 75 6.22 -2.10 -3.47
CA GLY A 75 6.22 -3.55 -3.42
C GLY A 75 5.82 -4.08 -2.04
N GLY A 76 6.69 -4.84 -1.41
CA GLY A 76 6.47 -5.32 -0.06
C GLY A 76 5.53 -6.51 0.05
N TRP A 77 5.52 -7.41 -0.94
CA TRP A 77 4.75 -8.64 -0.89
C TRP A 77 5.48 -9.74 -0.10
N LYS A 78 4.74 -10.76 0.33
CA LYS A 78 5.26 -11.90 1.10
C LYS A 78 5.98 -11.43 2.36
N ARG A 79 7.19 -11.93 2.62
CA ARG A 79 7.98 -11.55 3.80
C ARG A 79 8.77 -10.23 3.62
N SER A 80 8.59 -9.52 2.51
CA SER A 80 9.27 -8.23 2.28
C SER A 80 8.65 -7.07 3.05
N ALA A 81 7.40 -7.20 3.52
CA ALA A 81 6.76 -6.22 4.39
C ALA A 81 5.72 -6.89 5.31
N PHE A 82 5.26 -6.16 6.29
CA PHE A 82 4.18 -6.57 7.20
C PHE A 82 2.86 -5.90 6.78
N GLY A 83 1.75 -6.65 6.89
CA GLY A 83 0.40 -6.17 6.59
C GLY A 83 0.07 -6.19 5.10
N ASP A 84 -1.20 -5.92 4.81
CA ASP A 84 -1.76 -5.98 3.46
C ASP A 84 -1.74 -4.63 2.73
N THR A 85 -1.52 -3.54 3.47
CA THR A 85 -1.45 -2.18 2.94
C THR A 85 -0.04 -1.65 3.03
N ASN A 86 0.31 -0.80 2.07
CA ASN A 86 1.64 -0.21 1.99
C ASN A 86 1.67 1.16 2.69
N GLN A 87 2.83 1.54 3.23
CA GLN A 87 3.01 2.83 3.91
C GLN A 87 3.21 4.02 2.95
N HIS A 88 3.08 3.84 1.67
CA HIS A 88 3.26 4.87 0.64
C HIS A 88 1.97 5.20 -0.10
N GLY A 89 1.86 6.44 -0.62
CA GLY A 89 0.70 6.91 -1.36
C GLY A 89 -0.56 7.02 -0.51
N LEU A 90 -1.72 6.86 -1.13
CA LEU A 90 -3.02 6.90 -0.43
C LEU A 90 -3.18 5.79 0.60
N GLU A 91 -2.52 4.67 0.39
CA GLU A 91 -2.52 3.56 1.34
C GLU A 91 -1.80 3.90 2.64
N GLY A 92 -0.79 4.76 2.60
CA GLY A 92 -0.09 5.24 3.78
C GLY A 92 -1.01 5.98 4.75
N VAL A 93 -1.98 6.74 4.25
CA VAL A 93 -3.00 7.38 5.09
C VAL A 93 -3.85 6.32 5.80
N LYS A 94 -4.30 5.30 5.08
CA LYS A 94 -5.09 4.20 5.65
C LYS A 94 -4.28 3.38 6.65
N PHE A 95 -2.99 3.18 6.38
CA PHE A 95 -2.09 2.43 7.27
C PHE A 95 -1.95 3.10 8.65
N TRP A 96 -1.84 4.43 8.69
CA TRP A 96 -1.61 5.20 9.90
C TRP A 96 -2.88 5.71 10.58
N THR A 97 -4.05 5.53 9.96
CA THR A 97 -5.33 6.05 10.46
C THR A 97 -6.36 4.94 10.63
N LYS A 98 -7.42 5.26 11.34
CA LYS A 98 -8.59 4.39 11.49
C LYS A 98 -9.81 5.08 10.87
N VAL A 99 -10.60 4.32 10.13
CA VAL A 99 -11.88 4.79 9.61
C VAL A 99 -12.93 4.71 10.71
N LYS A 100 -13.65 5.81 10.94
CA LYS A 100 -14.80 5.85 11.83
C LYS A 100 -16.06 6.12 11.02
N THR A 101 -17.02 5.24 11.11
CA THR A 101 -18.36 5.45 10.53
C THR A 101 -19.28 6.05 11.57
N ILE A 102 -19.94 7.15 11.23
CA ILE A 102 -20.92 7.81 12.09
C ILE A 102 -22.23 7.86 11.32
N THR A 103 -23.26 7.23 11.89
CA THR A 103 -24.63 7.33 11.39
C THR A 103 -25.42 8.23 12.35
N GLN A 104 -26.06 9.27 11.82
CA GLN A 104 -26.80 10.24 12.62
C GLN A 104 -28.24 10.37 12.12
N ARG A 105 -29.16 10.50 13.06
CA ARG A 105 -30.53 10.88 12.79
C ARG A 105 -30.90 11.97 13.78
N TRP A 106 -31.24 13.14 13.27
CA TRP A 106 -31.73 14.23 14.09
C TRP A 106 -33.25 14.15 14.12
N PRO A 107 -33.89 14.09 15.30
CA PRO A 107 -35.34 14.17 15.40
C PRO A 107 -35.79 15.56 14.95
N ASP A 108 -36.90 15.60 14.20
CA ASP A 108 -37.45 16.84 13.69
C ASP A 108 -37.81 17.75 14.87
N GLY A 109 -37.11 18.84 15.00
CA GLY A 109 -37.39 20.10 15.74
C GLY A 109 -38.18 20.14 17.05
N SER A 110 -38.69 19.04 17.48
CA SER A 110 -39.48 18.92 18.72
C SER A 110 -38.58 18.72 19.92
N GLY A 111 -37.50 19.44 19.92
CA GLY A 111 -36.43 19.22 20.71
C GLY A 111 -36.47 19.35 22.17
N ASP A 112 -35.76 18.54 22.79
CA ASP A 112 -35.23 18.68 24.13
C ASP A 112 -33.77 19.21 24.13
N LEU A 113 -33.39 19.90 23.06
CA LEU A 113 -32.17 20.74 23.15
C LEU A 113 -32.53 22.04 23.81
N PRO A 114 -31.80 22.45 24.85
CA PRO A 114 -32.00 23.78 25.47
C PRO A 114 -31.89 24.82 24.36
N ARG A 115 -32.96 25.47 23.99
CA ARG A 115 -32.94 26.69 23.20
C ARG A 115 -32.02 27.66 23.95
N GLY A 116 -31.06 28.23 23.24
CA GLY A 116 -30.25 29.29 23.80
C GLY A 116 -31.14 30.29 24.49
N SER A 117 -30.70 30.79 25.64
CA SER A 117 -31.42 31.80 26.41
C SER A 117 -31.86 32.92 25.48
N GLU A 118 -33.04 33.43 25.65
CA GLU A 118 -33.59 34.56 24.87
C GLU A 118 -32.72 35.80 24.89
N ASP A 119 -31.66 35.80 25.67
CA ASP A 119 -30.66 36.86 25.82
C ASP A 119 -29.54 36.83 24.78
N GLY A 120 -29.63 35.99 23.74
CA GLY A 120 -28.68 36.03 22.59
C GLY A 120 -27.24 35.56 22.89
N GLY A 121 -27.03 34.97 24.05
CA GLY A 121 -25.74 34.33 24.36
C GLY A 121 -25.55 33.03 23.59
N PRO A 122 -24.30 32.69 23.17
CA PRO A 122 -24.01 31.43 22.51
C PRO A 122 -24.48 30.26 23.39
N SER A 123 -25.21 29.31 22.83
CA SER A 123 -25.63 28.14 23.58
C SER A 123 -24.41 27.37 24.03
N ARG A 124 -24.35 26.94 25.28
CA ARG A 124 -23.22 26.16 25.84
C ARG A 124 -22.84 24.91 25.03
N ILE A 125 -23.70 24.51 24.10
CA ILE A 125 -23.49 23.38 23.21
C ILE A 125 -22.66 23.80 21.99
N GLN A 126 -22.80 25.03 21.50
CA GLN A 126 -21.98 25.56 20.40
C GLN A 126 -20.51 25.71 20.78
N ASP A 127 -20.25 26.02 22.06
CA ASP A 127 -18.87 26.14 22.56
C ASP A 127 -18.21 24.79 22.86
N ALA A 128 -18.99 23.72 22.93
CA ALA A 128 -18.50 22.39 23.30
C ALA A 128 -18.15 21.50 22.09
N PHE A 129 -18.53 21.89 20.86
CA PHE A 129 -18.30 21.07 19.66
C PHE A 129 -17.58 21.86 18.58
N VAL A 130 -16.27 21.81 18.61
CA VAL A 130 -15.46 22.17 17.46
C VAL A 130 -15.20 20.88 16.67
N ILE A 131 -15.86 20.72 15.53
CA ILE A 131 -15.50 19.66 14.58
C ILE A 131 -14.28 20.20 13.82
N PRO A 132 -13.11 19.56 13.92
CA PRO A 132 -12.00 19.92 13.06
C PRO A 132 -12.39 19.60 11.63
N THR A 133 -12.68 20.61 10.84
CA THR A 133 -12.77 20.49 9.39
C THR A 133 -11.37 20.41 8.87
N MET A 134 -10.98 19.24 8.37
CA MET A 134 -9.79 19.16 7.56
C MET A 134 -10.09 19.84 6.23
N GLY A 135 -9.44 20.99 6.00
CA GLY A 135 -9.37 21.66 4.73
C GLY A 135 -8.49 20.91 3.74
#